data_bc515254fc30da80fb732f389632de6a
#
_entry.id   bc515254fc30da80fb732f389632de6a
#
_cell.length_a   1.000
_cell.length_b   1.000
_cell.length_c   1.000
_cell.angle_alpha   90.00
_cell.angle_beta   90.00
_cell.angle_gamma   90.00
#
_symmetry.space_group_name_H-M   'P 1'
#
loop_
_entity.id
_entity.type
_entity.pdbx_description
1 polymer ?
#
loop_
_entity_poly.entity_id
_entity_poly.type
_entity_poly.pdbx_seq_one_letter_code
_entity_poly.pdbx_strand_id
1 'polypeptide(L)'
;MIDRPQNETAEELLRRTRVEVAPATFVLVGMRHEDWSRLLEQPELSPRATVPFMLLRDTNEVTLLLEEEDWLVMRHAVREARVETGWRLVTLDIQLGWNVTGFLARVTEILAAAGIPLGALTAFSRDHLLIKQDDLGRALKVLGPHVAELC
;
A
#
# COMPACT_ATOMS: atom_id res chain seq x y z
N MET A 1 21.98 -4.08 3.63
CA MET A 1 21.46 -5.02 2.63
C MET A 1 21.32 -6.37 3.31
N ILE A 2 20.16 -6.97 3.27
CA ILE A 2 19.96 -8.30 3.86
C ILE A 2 20.41 -9.28 2.80
N ASP A 3 21.54 -9.94 3.08
CA ASP A 3 22.05 -11.01 2.23
C ASP A 3 21.16 -12.24 2.48
N ARG A 4 20.29 -12.58 1.54
CA ARG A 4 19.50 -13.80 1.58
C ARG A 4 20.11 -14.84 0.64
N PRO A 5 20.00 -16.13 0.99
CA PRO A 5 20.42 -17.18 0.08
C PRO A 5 19.75 -16.98 -1.28
N GLN A 6 20.54 -17.02 -2.34
CA GLN A 6 20.10 -16.73 -3.71
C GLN A 6 19.07 -17.70 -4.30
N ASN A 7 18.58 -18.67 -3.52
CA ASN A 7 17.78 -19.81 -3.98
C ASN A 7 16.39 -19.92 -3.36
N GLU A 8 15.93 -18.96 -2.52
CA GLU A 8 14.56 -19.03 -2.01
C GLU A 8 13.55 -18.69 -3.12
N THR A 9 12.57 -19.55 -3.31
CA THR A 9 11.49 -19.32 -4.27
C THR A 9 10.48 -18.31 -3.72
N ALA A 10 9.69 -17.71 -4.62
CA ALA A 10 8.59 -16.83 -4.23
C ALA A 10 7.60 -17.54 -3.28
N GLU A 11 7.32 -18.80 -3.50
CA GLU A 11 6.41 -19.60 -2.67
C GLU A 11 6.98 -19.84 -1.27
N GLU A 12 8.28 -20.13 -1.14
CA GLU A 12 8.95 -20.28 0.16
C GLU A 12 8.96 -18.97 0.96
N LEU A 13 9.22 -17.85 0.30
CA LEU A 13 9.14 -16.54 0.90
C LEU A 13 7.72 -16.21 1.36
N LEU A 14 6.74 -16.53 0.55
CA LEU A 14 5.33 -16.31 0.88
C LEU A 14 4.89 -17.11 2.11
N ARG A 15 5.32 -18.34 2.24
CA ARG A 15 5.03 -19.17 3.44
C ARG A 15 5.58 -18.60 4.73
N ARG A 16 6.58 -17.74 4.67
CA ARG A 16 7.19 -17.09 5.83
C ARG A 16 6.66 -15.68 6.05
N THR A 17 5.80 -15.21 5.16
CA THR A 17 5.26 -13.85 5.20
C THR A 17 4.13 -13.77 6.22
N ARG A 18 4.15 -12.72 7.05
CA ARG A 18 3.01 -12.31 7.84
C ARG A 18 2.23 -11.27 7.05
N VAL A 19 0.93 -11.41 7.02
CA VAL A 19 0.05 -10.42 6.37
C VAL A 19 -0.55 -9.55 7.45
N GLU A 20 -0.25 -8.27 7.42
CA GLU A 20 -0.73 -7.30 8.40
C GLU A 20 -1.69 -6.32 7.72
N VAL A 21 -2.83 -6.08 8.35
CA VAL A 21 -3.82 -5.12 7.87
C VAL A 21 -3.84 -3.91 8.79
N ALA A 22 -3.54 -2.73 8.24
CA ALA A 22 -3.67 -1.49 9.00
C ALA A 22 -5.13 -1.30 9.44
N PRO A 23 -5.38 -0.88 10.69
CA PRO A 23 -6.76 -0.83 11.21
C PRO A 23 -7.63 0.24 10.58
N ALA A 24 -7.02 1.30 10.03
CA ALA A 24 -7.75 2.42 9.45
C ALA A 24 -8.14 2.18 7.99
N THR A 25 -9.10 2.96 7.53
CA THR A 25 -9.44 3.10 6.12
C THR A 25 -8.61 4.20 5.50
N PHE A 26 -8.15 3.98 4.28
CA PHE A 26 -7.28 4.90 3.54
C PHE A 26 -8.01 5.50 2.35
N VAL A 27 -7.53 6.66 1.93
CA VAL A 27 -7.92 7.31 0.68
C VAL A 27 -6.70 7.44 -0.23
N LEU A 28 -6.94 7.33 -1.53
CA LEU A 28 -5.96 7.59 -2.56
C LEU A 28 -6.36 8.89 -3.25
N VAL A 29 -5.47 9.87 -3.23
CA VAL A 29 -5.74 11.22 -3.73
C VAL A 29 -4.76 11.57 -4.83
N GLY A 30 -5.30 11.93 -5.99
CA GLY A 30 -4.54 12.53 -7.08
C GLY A 30 -4.75 14.04 -7.10
N MET A 31 -3.67 14.82 -7.19
CA MET A 31 -3.73 16.28 -7.24
C MET A 31 -2.73 16.85 -8.23
N ARG A 32 -2.94 18.12 -8.58
CA ARG A 32 -2.01 18.85 -9.43
C ARG A 32 -0.74 19.23 -8.65
N HIS A 33 0.34 19.44 -9.37
CA HIS A 33 1.61 19.89 -8.79
C HIS A 33 1.46 21.19 -8.00
N GLU A 34 0.64 22.13 -8.49
CA GLU A 34 0.39 23.41 -7.82
C GLU A 34 -0.31 23.23 -6.46
N ASP A 35 -1.24 22.32 -6.36
CA ASP A 35 -1.91 22.03 -5.09
C ASP A 35 -0.93 21.44 -4.07
N TRP A 36 -0.06 20.54 -4.50
CA TRP A 36 0.98 20.00 -3.65
C TRP A 36 1.96 21.07 -3.19
N SER A 37 2.40 21.96 -4.10
CA SER A 37 3.31 23.06 -3.75
C SER A 37 2.72 23.99 -2.68
N ARG A 38 1.41 24.25 -2.74
CA ARG A 38 0.72 25.01 -1.69
C ARG A 38 0.65 24.27 -0.37
N LEU A 39 0.46 22.96 -0.39
CA LEU A 39 0.45 22.15 0.84
C LEU A 39 1.79 22.17 1.56
N LEU A 40 2.90 22.25 0.85
CA LEU A 40 4.24 22.35 1.45
C LEU A 40 4.42 23.62 2.28
N GLU A 41 3.63 24.66 2.03
CA GLU A 41 3.64 25.90 2.80
C GLU A 41 2.78 25.81 4.08
N GLN A 42 2.09 24.68 4.27
CA GLN A 42 1.17 24.46 5.38
C GLN A 42 1.48 23.10 6.07
N PRO A 43 2.63 23.01 6.78
CA PRO A 43 3.07 21.75 7.36
C PRO A 43 2.12 21.18 8.42
N GLU A 44 1.26 22.01 8.98
CA GLU A 44 0.20 21.58 9.91
C GLU A 44 -0.85 20.69 9.27
N LEU A 45 -0.94 20.67 7.94
CA LEU A 45 -1.86 19.80 7.19
C LEU A 45 -1.24 18.46 6.82
N SER A 46 0.04 18.24 7.11
CA SER A 46 0.70 16.95 6.87
C SER A 46 0.00 15.80 7.58
N PRO A 47 0.02 14.59 7.00
CA PRO A 47 -0.41 13.40 7.73
C PRO A 47 0.34 13.24 9.05
N ARG A 48 -0.33 12.65 10.03
CA ARG A 48 0.26 12.42 11.36
C ARG A 48 1.52 11.55 11.24
N ALA A 49 2.54 11.87 12.03
CA ALA A 49 3.83 11.20 11.97
C ALA A 49 3.79 9.71 12.39
N THR A 50 2.73 9.30 13.07
CA THR A 50 2.58 7.94 13.62
C THR A 50 1.80 6.98 12.75
N VAL A 51 1.26 7.46 11.62
CA VAL A 51 0.45 6.65 10.71
C VAL A 51 1.13 6.49 9.36
N PRO A 52 0.94 5.35 8.69
CA PRO A 52 1.48 5.17 7.35
C PRO A 52 0.88 6.18 6.36
N PHE A 53 1.71 6.72 5.49
CA PHE A 53 1.25 7.43 4.31
C PHE A 53 2.28 7.30 3.19
N MET A 54 1.85 7.50 1.95
CA MET A 54 2.73 7.47 0.79
C MET A 54 2.53 8.76 -0.02
N LEU A 55 3.63 9.28 -0.54
CA LEU A 55 3.63 10.35 -1.52
C LEU A 55 4.43 9.89 -2.74
N LEU A 56 3.81 10.00 -3.90
CA LEU A 56 4.49 9.81 -5.17
C LEU A 56 4.24 11.02 -6.05
N ARG A 57 5.30 11.72 -6.39
CA ARG A 57 5.26 12.79 -7.38
C ARG A 57 5.90 12.30 -8.67
N ASP A 58 5.13 12.30 -9.74
CA ASP A 58 5.63 12.03 -11.08
C ASP A 58 5.45 13.26 -11.99
N THR A 59 5.70 13.09 -13.27
CA THR A 59 5.56 14.18 -14.25
C THR A 59 4.11 14.63 -14.46
N ASN A 60 3.15 13.80 -14.14
CA ASN A 60 1.74 14.06 -14.44
C ASN A 60 0.99 14.63 -13.22
N GLU A 61 1.29 14.11 -12.05
CA GLU A 61 0.48 14.40 -10.86
C GLU A 61 1.25 14.11 -9.57
N VAL A 62 0.65 14.48 -8.47
CA VAL A 62 1.05 14.06 -7.14
C VAL A 62 -0.02 13.12 -6.60
N THR A 63 0.40 11.96 -6.12
CA THR A 63 -0.47 10.97 -5.51
C THR A 63 -0.18 10.87 -4.01
N LEU A 64 -1.21 10.95 -3.19
CA LEU A 64 -1.14 10.68 -1.76
C LEU A 64 -1.97 9.46 -1.42
N LEU A 65 -1.40 8.59 -0.61
CA LEU A 65 -2.13 7.58 0.14
C LEU A 65 -2.06 7.97 1.61
N LEU A 66 -3.20 8.17 2.25
CA LEU A 66 -3.25 8.59 3.66
C LEU A 66 -4.52 8.07 4.32
N GLU A 67 -4.52 8.04 5.65
CA GLU A 67 -5.72 7.70 6.40
C GLU A 67 -6.84 8.72 6.14
N GLU A 68 -8.07 8.23 6.13
CA GLU A 68 -9.24 9.06 5.85
C GLU A 68 -9.34 10.28 6.79
N GLU A 69 -8.99 10.12 8.06
CA GLU A 69 -9.00 11.21 9.03
C GLU A 69 -8.03 12.34 8.67
N ASP A 70 -6.83 11.98 8.20
CA ASP A 70 -5.84 12.97 7.77
C ASP A 70 -6.29 13.70 6.50
N TRP A 71 -6.96 12.99 5.59
CA TRP A 71 -7.53 13.62 4.39
C TRP A 71 -8.62 14.62 4.75
N LEU A 72 -9.47 14.33 5.72
CA LEU A 72 -10.52 15.25 6.16
C LEU A 72 -9.96 16.59 6.67
N VAL A 73 -8.77 16.58 7.24
CA VAL A 73 -8.07 17.79 7.67
C VAL A 73 -7.46 18.55 6.46
N MET A 74 -6.87 17.82 5.53
CA MET A 74 -6.11 18.38 4.40
C MET A 74 -6.99 18.86 3.24
N ARG A 75 -8.13 18.25 3.01
CA ARG A 75 -8.91 18.38 1.76
C ARG A 75 -9.28 19.80 1.38
N HIS A 76 -9.44 20.69 2.37
CA HIS A 76 -9.82 22.09 2.13
C HIS A 76 -8.74 22.89 1.41
N ALA A 77 -7.49 22.45 1.50
CA ALA A 77 -6.35 23.13 0.88
C ALA A 77 -6.07 22.62 -0.54
N VAL A 78 -6.76 21.58 -0.99
CA VAL A 78 -6.60 21.00 -2.33
C VAL A 78 -7.77 21.44 -3.21
N ARG A 79 -7.47 22.21 -4.26
CA ARG A 79 -8.52 22.80 -5.12
C ARG A 79 -9.15 21.80 -6.07
N GLU A 80 -8.31 20.95 -6.67
CA GLU A 80 -8.76 19.93 -7.61
C GLU A 80 -8.17 18.57 -7.19
N ALA A 81 -8.99 17.80 -6.50
CA ALA A 81 -8.60 16.47 -6.07
C ALA A 81 -9.46 15.41 -6.76
N ARG A 82 -8.81 14.34 -7.18
CA ARG A 82 -9.49 13.08 -7.54
C ARG A 82 -9.28 12.14 -6.36
N VAL A 83 -10.35 11.63 -5.80
CA VAL A 83 -10.32 10.88 -4.54
C VAL A 83 -10.96 9.51 -4.74
N GLU A 84 -10.19 8.46 -4.43
CA GLU A 84 -10.69 7.09 -4.33
C GLU A 84 -10.69 6.67 -2.87
N THR A 85 -11.85 6.32 -2.36
CA THR A 85 -12.07 5.99 -0.94
C THR A 85 -12.18 4.49 -0.71
N GLY A 86 -12.24 4.09 0.56
CA GLY A 86 -12.56 2.71 0.95
C GLY A 86 -11.40 1.73 0.77
N TRP A 87 -10.17 2.20 0.80
CA TRP A 87 -8.99 1.35 0.72
C TRP A 87 -8.56 0.84 2.09
N ARG A 88 -8.07 -0.39 2.11
CA ARG A 88 -7.36 -0.97 3.23
C ARG A 88 -5.91 -1.22 2.82
N LEU A 89 -5.00 -0.88 3.71
CA LEU A 89 -3.56 -1.10 3.50
C LEU A 89 -3.15 -2.43 4.09
N VAL A 90 -2.65 -3.31 3.24
CA VAL A 90 -2.17 -4.64 3.60
C VAL A 90 -0.66 -4.68 3.43
N THR A 91 0.07 -5.02 4.48
CA THR A 91 1.52 -5.14 4.45
C THR A 91 1.91 -6.61 4.38
N LEU A 92 2.76 -6.93 3.42
CA LEU A 92 3.40 -8.24 3.31
C LEU A 92 4.69 -8.18 4.15
N ASP A 93 4.57 -8.53 5.44
CA ASP A 93 5.66 -8.36 6.40
C ASP A 93 6.71 -9.46 6.26
N ILE A 94 7.54 -9.25 5.27
CA ILE A 94 8.77 -9.99 5.03
C ILE A 94 9.79 -9.04 4.40
N GLN A 95 10.99 -9.00 4.93
CA GLN A 95 12.06 -8.20 4.33
C GLN A 95 12.57 -8.88 3.06
N LEU A 96 12.43 -8.20 1.93
CA LEU A 96 12.88 -8.68 0.62
C LEU A 96 14.12 -7.92 0.17
N GLY A 97 15.11 -8.66 -0.35
CA GLY A 97 16.21 -8.06 -1.11
C GLY A 97 15.72 -7.67 -2.52
N TRP A 98 16.39 -6.72 -3.12
CA TRP A 98 16.05 -6.25 -4.49
C TRP A 98 16.34 -7.28 -5.59
N ASN A 99 17.05 -8.37 -5.25
CA ASN A 99 17.32 -9.48 -6.16
C ASN A 99 16.26 -10.58 -6.14
N VAL A 100 15.23 -10.46 -5.32
CA VAL A 100 14.14 -11.43 -5.27
C VAL A 100 13.24 -11.25 -6.50
N THR A 101 13.00 -12.35 -7.21
CA THR A 101 12.17 -12.35 -8.42
C THR A 101 10.89 -13.10 -8.17
N GLY A 102 9.76 -12.51 -8.59
CA GLY A 102 8.47 -13.20 -8.67
C GLY A 102 7.66 -13.23 -7.38
N PHE A 103 8.10 -12.63 -6.27
CA PHE A 103 7.32 -12.60 -5.03
C PHE A 103 5.99 -11.87 -5.21
N LEU A 104 6.02 -10.63 -5.66
CA LEU A 104 4.81 -9.83 -5.88
C LEU A 104 3.94 -10.45 -6.98
N ALA A 105 4.55 -11.00 -8.03
CA ALA A 105 3.83 -11.71 -9.09
C ALA A 105 3.01 -12.88 -8.54
N ARG A 106 3.59 -13.66 -7.62
CA ARG A 106 2.87 -14.79 -6.99
C ARG A 106 1.71 -14.31 -6.13
N VAL A 107 1.90 -13.28 -5.33
CA VAL A 107 0.83 -12.70 -4.49
C VAL A 107 -0.31 -12.17 -5.36
N THR A 108 0.02 -11.41 -6.39
CA THR A 108 -0.98 -10.84 -7.29
C THR A 108 -1.69 -11.88 -8.14
N GLU A 109 -1.02 -12.96 -8.51
CA GLU A 109 -1.64 -14.11 -9.18
C GLU A 109 -2.73 -14.75 -8.33
N ILE A 110 -2.46 -14.99 -7.05
CA ILE A 110 -3.44 -15.56 -6.11
C ILE A 110 -4.69 -14.67 -6.02
N LEU A 111 -4.49 -13.37 -5.89
CA LEU A 111 -5.59 -12.40 -5.81
C LEU A 111 -6.34 -12.24 -7.13
N ALA A 112 -5.63 -12.21 -8.24
CA ALA A 112 -6.23 -12.13 -9.58
C ALA A 112 -7.09 -13.35 -9.89
N ALA A 113 -6.65 -14.54 -9.52
CA ALA A 113 -7.43 -15.76 -9.69
C ALA A 113 -8.76 -15.73 -8.93
N ALA A 114 -8.84 -14.94 -7.85
CA ALA A 114 -10.08 -14.71 -7.08
C ALA A 114 -10.87 -13.50 -7.59
N GLY A 115 -10.43 -12.85 -8.65
CA GLY A 115 -11.08 -11.66 -9.22
C GLY A 115 -10.99 -10.41 -8.35
N ILE A 116 -9.93 -10.28 -7.53
CA ILE A 116 -9.75 -9.16 -6.60
C ILE A 116 -8.82 -8.12 -7.22
N PRO A 117 -9.34 -6.92 -7.53
CA PRO A 117 -8.50 -5.80 -7.99
C PRO A 117 -7.67 -5.26 -6.82
N LEU A 118 -6.48 -4.78 -7.12
CA LEU A 118 -5.58 -4.24 -6.10
C LEU A 118 -4.66 -3.16 -6.67
N GLY A 119 -4.14 -2.32 -5.79
CA GLY A 119 -2.96 -1.51 -6.04
C GLY A 119 -1.75 -2.12 -5.33
N ALA A 120 -0.58 -2.02 -5.92
CA ALA A 120 0.65 -2.51 -5.30
C ALA A 120 1.61 -1.36 -5.08
N LEU A 121 2.24 -1.35 -3.90
CA LEU A 121 3.20 -0.35 -3.48
C LEU A 121 4.44 -1.07 -2.96
N THR A 122 5.60 -0.68 -3.47
CA THR A 122 6.87 -1.24 -3.01
C THR A 122 7.60 -0.20 -2.16
N ALA A 123 7.75 -0.48 -0.87
CA ALA A 123 8.64 0.25 0.01
C ALA A 123 10.07 -0.30 -0.08
N PHE A 124 11.01 0.29 0.66
CA PHE A 124 12.42 -0.09 0.57
C PHE A 124 12.66 -1.59 0.87
N SER A 125 11.95 -2.16 1.83
CA SER A 125 12.18 -3.55 2.27
C SER A 125 10.94 -4.44 2.22
N ARG A 126 9.76 -3.90 1.97
CA ARG A 126 8.49 -4.65 1.99
C ARG A 126 7.54 -4.18 0.92
N ASP A 127 6.70 -5.08 0.47
CA ASP A 127 5.59 -4.77 -0.42
C ASP A 127 4.30 -4.54 0.36
N HIS A 128 3.48 -3.66 -0.17
CA HIS A 128 2.15 -3.34 0.37
C HIS A 128 1.11 -3.47 -0.73
N LEU A 129 -0.11 -3.79 -0.33
CA LEU A 129 -1.26 -3.86 -1.22
C LEU A 129 -2.34 -2.91 -0.75
N LEU A 130 -3.00 -2.28 -1.71
CA LEU A 130 -4.25 -1.55 -1.50
C LEU A 130 -5.39 -2.43 -1.99
N ILE A 131 -6.27 -2.79 -1.09
CA ILE A 131 -7.44 -3.63 -1.38
C ILE A 131 -8.68 -2.90 -0.89
N LYS A 132 -9.74 -2.89 -1.69
CA LYS A 132 -10.99 -2.27 -1.28
C LYS A 132 -11.55 -2.99 -0.06
N GLN A 133 -12.17 -2.24 0.84
CA GLN A 133 -12.78 -2.75 2.07
C GLN A 133 -13.69 -3.96 1.81
N ASP A 134 -14.51 -3.91 0.76
CA ASP A 134 -15.46 -4.97 0.43
C ASP A 134 -14.78 -6.27 -0.03
N ASP A 135 -13.55 -6.17 -0.54
CA ASP A 135 -12.78 -7.31 -1.03
C ASP A 135 -11.80 -7.87 0.01
N LEU A 136 -11.58 -7.16 1.12
CA LEU A 136 -10.56 -7.53 2.10
C LEU A 136 -10.77 -8.94 2.65
N GLY A 137 -11.98 -9.29 3.04
CA GLY A 137 -12.29 -10.61 3.58
C GLY A 137 -11.95 -11.73 2.62
N ARG A 138 -12.31 -11.59 1.34
CA ARG A 138 -11.97 -12.57 0.30
C ARG A 138 -10.47 -12.63 0.04
N ALA A 139 -9.80 -11.48 0.05
CA ALA A 139 -8.35 -11.40 -0.14
C ALA A 139 -7.60 -12.18 0.95
N LEU A 140 -7.96 -11.95 2.21
CA LEU A 140 -7.35 -12.66 3.34
C LEU A 140 -7.64 -14.16 3.29
N LYS A 141 -8.84 -14.54 2.87
CA LYS A 141 -9.23 -15.93 2.73
C LYS A 141 -8.37 -16.69 1.70
N VAL A 142 -8.10 -16.08 0.56
CA VAL A 142 -7.31 -16.74 -0.50
C VAL A 142 -5.81 -16.66 -0.24
N LEU A 143 -5.33 -15.66 0.49
CA LEU A 143 -3.92 -15.55 0.88
C LEU A 143 -3.57 -16.49 2.05
N GLY A 144 -4.50 -16.70 2.98
CA GLY A 144 -4.27 -17.44 4.22
C GLY A 144 -3.55 -18.78 4.06
N PRO A 145 -3.94 -19.65 3.11
CA PRO A 145 -3.27 -20.95 2.89
C PRO A 145 -1.81 -20.85 2.46
N HIS A 146 -1.37 -19.71 1.97
CA HIS A 146 -0.04 -19.49 1.39
C HIS A 146 0.94 -18.78 2.31
N VAL A 147 0.47 -18.18 3.40
CA VAL A 147 1.26 -17.28 4.26
C VAL A 147 1.46 -17.91 5.66
N ALA A 148 2.38 -17.33 6.42
CA ALA A 148 2.65 -17.81 7.78
C ALA A 148 1.53 -17.42 8.75
N GLU A 149 1.00 -16.20 8.62
CA GLU A 149 0.06 -15.63 9.59
C GLU A 149 -0.74 -14.49 8.96
N LEU A 150 -1.99 -14.36 9.37
CA LEU A 150 -2.84 -13.19 9.11
C LEU A 150 -3.02 -12.42 10.41
N CYS A 151 -2.65 -11.14 10.40
CA CYS A 151 -2.71 -10.27 11.60
C CYS A 151 -3.67 -9.08 11.41
#